data_887eba76c13c6987fb3ec1d5fbe82ead
#
_entry.id   887eba76c13c6987fb3ec1d5fbe82ead
#
_cell.length_a   1.000
_cell.length_b   1.000
_cell.length_c   1.000
_cell.angle_alpha   90.00
_cell.angle_beta   90.00
_cell.angle_gamma   90.00
#
_symmetry.space_group_name_H-M   'P 1'
#
loop_
_entity.id
_entity.type
_entity.pdbx_description
1 polymer ?
#
loop_
_entity_poly.entity_id
_entity_poly.type
_entity_poly.pdbx_seq_one_letter_code
_entity_poly.pdbx_strand_id
1 'polypeptide(L)'
;LGLDVKNVRQEWITLSVDPFNSKTKTMEVTVQKSLEKYVFVKGSPESILGMCRVETVAQKEKIQKEFSAFARLGYRMIAMAAKKGSGKLRFLGFVGIADPLRPEVKDAIAATMRAGIKTVMVTGDNVLTAEAIGREIGIIHEGQDILTGAQIAGYSDEELLAILPRVRIF
;
A
#
# COMPACT_ATOMS: atom_id res chain seq x y z
N LEU A 1 -21.87 10.97 3.28
CA LEU A 1 -21.48 12.06 2.39
C LEU A 1 -22.29 11.91 1.10
N GLY A 2 -23.38 12.72 0.94
CA GLY A 2 -24.29 12.65 -0.21
C GLY A 2 -23.76 13.35 -1.47
N LEU A 3 -22.47 13.11 -1.83
CA LEU A 3 -21.90 13.65 -3.06
C LEU A 3 -22.34 12.79 -4.26
N ASP A 4 -23.05 13.40 -5.20
CA ASP A 4 -23.33 12.79 -6.49
C ASP A 4 -22.05 12.85 -7.36
N VAL A 5 -21.36 11.72 -7.42
CA VAL A 5 -20.09 11.57 -8.16
C VAL A 5 -20.27 11.88 -9.66
N LYS A 6 -21.45 11.60 -10.25
CA LYS A 6 -21.72 11.88 -11.66
C LYS A 6 -21.74 13.39 -11.92
N ASN A 7 -22.47 14.13 -11.10
CA ASN A 7 -22.55 15.59 -11.21
C ASN A 7 -21.20 16.25 -10.97
N VAL A 8 -20.45 15.80 -9.94
CA VAL A 8 -19.10 16.31 -9.69
C VAL A 8 -18.20 16.10 -10.90
N ARG A 9 -18.23 14.91 -11.54
CA ARG A 9 -17.37 14.61 -12.70
C ARG A 9 -17.70 15.46 -13.93
N GLN A 10 -18.95 15.89 -14.11
CA GLN A 10 -19.33 16.73 -15.26
C GLN A 10 -18.70 18.11 -15.24
N GLU A 11 -18.32 18.61 -14.05
CA GLU A 11 -17.67 19.91 -13.90
C GLU A 11 -16.16 19.89 -14.22
N TRP A 12 -15.58 18.69 -14.42
CA TRP A 12 -14.15 18.51 -14.57
C TRP A 12 -13.81 17.90 -15.94
N ILE A 13 -12.90 18.54 -16.66
CA ILE A 13 -12.38 18.04 -17.93
C ILE A 13 -11.05 17.36 -17.66
N THR A 14 -10.93 16.07 -18.01
CA THR A 14 -9.66 15.36 -17.93
C THR A 14 -8.77 15.79 -19.08
N LEU A 15 -7.60 16.34 -18.75
CA LEU A 15 -6.60 16.78 -19.73
C LEU A 15 -5.56 15.70 -20.03
N SER A 16 -5.06 15.01 -18.99
CA SER A 16 -4.14 13.90 -19.13
C SER A 16 -4.27 12.92 -17.99
N VAL A 17 -3.93 11.67 -18.27
CA VAL A 17 -3.82 10.58 -17.27
C VAL A 17 -2.46 9.95 -17.44
N ASP A 18 -1.68 9.97 -16.37
CA ASP A 18 -0.45 9.19 -16.25
C ASP A 18 -0.78 7.95 -15.42
N PRO A 19 -0.86 6.75 -16.06
CA PRO A 19 -1.35 5.54 -15.41
C PRO A 19 -0.41 5.10 -14.28
N PHE A 20 -0.89 4.17 -13.46
CA PHE A 20 -0.10 3.63 -12.37
C PHE A 20 1.24 3.06 -12.87
N ASN A 21 2.31 3.51 -12.25
CA ASN A 21 3.66 3.05 -12.51
C ASN A 21 4.20 2.32 -11.28
N SER A 22 4.57 1.05 -11.44
CA SER A 22 5.06 0.20 -10.35
C SER A 22 6.39 0.67 -9.74
N LYS A 23 7.22 1.40 -10.50
CA LYS A 23 8.49 1.96 -9.99
C LYS A 23 8.26 3.15 -9.08
N THR A 24 7.39 4.08 -9.47
CA THR A 24 7.03 5.27 -8.65
C THR A 24 5.95 4.96 -7.63
N LYS A 25 5.17 3.90 -7.85
CA LYS A 25 3.99 3.50 -7.08
C LYS A 25 2.92 4.60 -7.01
N THR A 26 2.80 5.38 -8.09
CA THR A 26 1.87 6.50 -8.20
C THR A 26 1.10 6.48 -9.52
N MET A 27 -0.04 7.15 -9.52
CA MET A 27 -0.85 7.49 -10.69
C MET A 27 -1.21 8.97 -10.59
N GLU A 28 -1.13 9.70 -11.72
CA GLU A 28 -1.46 11.12 -11.77
C GLU A 28 -2.57 11.38 -12.78
N VAL A 29 -3.47 12.34 -12.45
CA VAL A 29 -4.49 12.83 -13.36
C VAL A 29 -4.49 14.34 -13.33
N THR A 30 -4.32 14.95 -14.50
CA THR A 30 -4.48 16.39 -14.67
C THR A 30 -5.89 16.68 -15.18
N VAL A 31 -6.59 17.58 -14.50
CA VAL A 31 -7.95 17.99 -14.83
C VAL A 31 -8.05 19.51 -14.87
N GLN A 32 -9.09 19.99 -15.54
CA GLN A 32 -9.44 21.39 -15.59
C GLN A 32 -10.87 21.58 -15.07
N LYS A 33 -11.03 22.59 -14.23
CA LYS A 33 -12.35 23.12 -13.83
C LYS A 33 -12.35 24.61 -14.08
N SER A 34 -13.26 25.07 -14.93
CA SER A 34 -13.26 26.46 -15.45
C SER A 34 -11.91 26.79 -16.11
N LEU A 35 -11.22 27.85 -15.70
CA LEU A 35 -9.90 28.25 -16.22
C LEU A 35 -8.72 27.68 -15.41
N GLU A 36 -9.00 26.87 -14.38
CA GLU A 36 -7.97 26.41 -13.45
C GLU A 36 -7.62 24.95 -13.70
N LYS A 37 -6.32 24.66 -13.70
CA LYS A 37 -5.79 23.31 -13.79
C LYS A 37 -5.50 22.76 -12.40
N TYR A 38 -5.82 21.48 -12.21
CA TYR A 38 -5.52 20.74 -10.99
C TYR A 38 -4.84 19.43 -11.37
N VAL A 39 -3.94 19.00 -10.51
CA VAL A 39 -3.28 17.71 -10.61
C VAL A 39 -3.63 16.92 -9.36
N PHE A 40 -4.19 15.73 -9.54
CA PHE A 40 -4.47 14.78 -8.48
C PHE A 40 -3.50 13.60 -8.62
N VAL A 41 -2.86 13.24 -7.52
CA VAL A 41 -1.94 12.10 -7.46
C VAL A 41 -2.44 11.15 -6.40
N LYS A 42 -2.46 9.85 -6.72
CA LYS A 42 -2.69 8.77 -5.76
C LYS A 42 -1.58 7.74 -5.84
N GLY A 43 -1.30 7.08 -4.73
CA GLY A 43 -0.23 6.07 -4.70
C GLY A 43 0.03 5.51 -3.32
N SER A 44 1.18 4.85 -3.17
CA SER A 44 1.61 4.38 -1.85
C SER A 44 1.80 5.57 -0.91
N PRO A 45 1.46 5.44 0.39
CA PRO A 45 1.62 6.52 1.35
C PRO A 45 3.03 7.09 1.39
N GLU A 46 4.04 6.25 1.31
CA GLU A 46 5.45 6.64 1.32
C GLU A 46 5.80 7.52 0.11
N SER A 47 5.36 7.09 -1.10
CA SER A 47 5.61 7.83 -2.34
C SER A 47 4.90 9.19 -2.30
N ILE A 48 3.63 9.22 -1.92
CA ILE A 48 2.85 10.47 -1.86
C ILE A 48 3.39 11.44 -0.81
N LEU A 49 3.73 10.95 0.40
CA LEU A 49 4.32 11.79 1.45
C LEU A 49 5.70 12.34 1.07
N GLY A 50 6.46 11.58 0.29
CA GLY A 50 7.74 12.03 -0.27
C GLY A 50 7.60 13.17 -1.28
N MET A 51 6.49 13.19 -2.04
CA MET A 51 6.19 14.22 -3.06
C MET A 51 5.54 15.47 -2.47
N CYS A 52 4.88 15.35 -1.31
CA CYS A 52 4.13 16.44 -0.71
C CYS A 52 5.02 17.37 0.11
N ARG A 53 4.69 18.67 0.07
CA ARG A 53 5.15 19.58 1.09
C ARG A 53 4.36 19.34 2.37
N VAL A 54 5.00 18.74 3.36
CA VAL A 54 4.46 18.65 4.72
C VAL A 54 5.03 19.82 5.52
N GLU A 55 4.17 20.57 6.20
CA GLU A 55 4.56 21.85 6.82
C GLU A 55 5.53 21.66 8.00
N THR A 56 5.42 20.56 8.73
CA THR A 56 6.28 20.25 9.86
C THR A 56 6.66 18.78 9.95
N VAL A 57 7.81 18.48 10.57
CA VAL A 57 8.25 17.10 10.84
C VAL A 57 7.23 16.37 11.70
N ALA A 58 6.69 17.04 12.72
CA ALA A 58 5.67 16.46 13.61
C ALA A 58 4.40 16.02 12.87
N GLN A 59 3.99 16.80 11.86
CA GLN A 59 2.83 16.45 11.03
C GLN A 59 3.10 15.21 10.18
N LYS A 60 4.31 15.09 9.61
CA LYS A 60 4.71 13.91 8.86
C LYS A 60 4.75 12.67 9.74
N GLU A 61 5.31 12.76 10.93
CA GLU A 61 5.35 11.65 11.89
C GLU A 61 3.94 11.21 12.32
N LYS A 62 3.03 12.17 12.56
CA LYS A 62 1.63 11.85 12.89
C LYS A 62 0.98 11.05 11.78
N ILE A 63 1.10 11.50 10.52
CA ILE A 63 0.54 10.79 9.36
C ILE A 63 1.15 9.39 9.23
N GLN A 64 2.46 9.24 9.43
CA GLN A 64 3.12 7.93 9.39
C GLN A 64 2.65 6.98 10.49
N LYS A 65 2.43 7.49 11.71
CA LYS A 65 1.89 6.70 12.82
C LYS A 65 0.47 6.20 12.52
N GLU A 66 -0.40 7.08 12.03
CA GLU A 66 -1.76 6.73 11.65
C GLU A 66 -1.77 5.69 10.51
N PHE A 67 -0.97 5.92 9.48
CA PHE A 67 -0.79 4.96 8.40
C PHE A 67 -0.35 3.58 8.91
N SER A 68 0.69 3.54 9.74
CA SER A 68 1.21 2.28 10.31
C SER A 68 0.16 1.55 11.16
N ALA A 69 -0.66 2.29 11.89
CA ALA A 69 -1.74 1.71 12.70
C ALA A 69 -2.77 0.99 11.83
N PHE A 70 -3.24 1.62 10.73
CA PHE A 70 -4.18 0.99 9.81
C PHE A 70 -3.56 -0.17 9.01
N ALA A 71 -2.31 -0.03 8.58
CA ALA A 71 -1.60 -1.11 7.88
C ALA A 71 -1.45 -2.37 8.76
N ARG A 72 -1.19 -2.20 10.07
CA ARG A 72 -1.15 -3.30 11.05
C ARG A 72 -2.50 -4.00 11.26
N LEU A 73 -3.60 -3.34 10.91
CA LEU A 73 -4.94 -3.94 10.90
C LEU A 73 -5.26 -4.66 9.58
N GLY A 74 -4.27 -4.80 8.69
CA GLY A 74 -4.43 -5.48 7.41
C GLY A 74 -5.03 -4.62 6.28
N TYR A 75 -5.21 -3.30 6.50
CA TYR A 75 -5.71 -2.42 5.45
C TYR A 75 -4.64 -2.13 4.40
N ARG A 76 -5.01 -2.27 3.13
CA ARG A 76 -4.23 -1.74 2.02
C ARG A 76 -4.43 -0.24 1.92
N MET A 77 -3.36 0.53 2.10
CA MET A 77 -3.44 1.98 2.18
C MET A 77 -3.15 2.65 0.84
N ILE A 78 -3.99 3.60 0.46
CA ILE A 78 -3.77 4.48 -0.71
C ILE A 78 -3.81 5.92 -0.22
N ALA A 79 -2.74 6.66 -0.44
CA ALA A 79 -2.66 8.09 -0.15
C ALA A 79 -3.00 8.93 -1.38
N MET A 80 -3.46 10.15 -1.14
CA MET A 80 -3.86 11.11 -2.16
C MET A 80 -3.27 12.48 -1.88
N ALA A 81 -2.90 13.16 -2.95
CA ALA A 81 -2.44 14.53 -2.93
C ALA A 81 -2.99 15.31 -4.12
N ALA A 82 -3.03 16.63 -4.00
CA ALA A 82 -3.42 17.51 -5.09
C ALA A 82 -2.61 18.80 -5.11
N LYS A 83 -2.52 19.40 -6.30
CA LYS A 83 -2.04 20.77 -6.48
C LYS A 83 -2.93 21.53 -7.48
N LYS A 84 -2.92 22.84 -7.36
CA LYS A 84 -3.57 23.78 -8.27
C LYS A 84 -2.50 24.50 -9.08
N GLY A 85 -2.60 24.49 -10.41
CA GLY A 85 -1.64 25.09 -11.32
C GLY A 85 -0.21 24.62 -11.09
N SER A 86 0.74 25.55 -11.02
CA SER A 86 2.15 25.32 -10.72
C SER A 86 2.46 25.15 -9.22
N GLY A 87 1.44 25.13 -8.37
CA GLY A 87 1.60 24.97 -6.92
C GLY A 87 2.26 23.67 -6.50
N LYS A 88 2.62 23.58 -5.22
CA LYS A 88 3.19 22.35 -4.63
C LYS A 88 2.10 21.37 -4.27
N LEU A 89 2.41 20.06 -4.36
CA LEU A 89 1.50 19.00 -3.93
C LEU A 89 1.22 19.12 -2.42
N ARG A 90 -0.06 19.11 -2.09
CA ARG A 90 -0.58 19.08 -0.71
C ARG A 90 -1.17 17.71 -0.45
N PHE A 91 -0.81 17.12 0.67
CA PHE A 91 -1.40 15.87 1.14
C PHE A 91 -2.88 16.10 1.47
N LEU A 92 -3.75 15.25 0.94
CA LEU A 92 -5.20 15.30 1.17
C LEU A 92 -5.65 14.32 2.24
N GLY A 93 -4.99 13.16 2.32
CA GLY A 93 -5.36 12.08 3.20
C GLY A 93 -5.01 10.73 2.61
N PHE A 94 -5.45 9.67 3.29
CA PHE A 94 -5.36 8.30 2.82
C PHE A 94 -6.69 7.57 3.05
N VAL A 95 -6.88 6.50 2.28
CA VAL A 95 -7.97 5.54 2.48
C VAL A 95 -7.38 4.17 2.75
N GLY A 96 -7.97 3.44 3.70
CA GLY A 96 -7.70 2.04 3.94
C GLY A 96 -8.73 1.20 3.20
N ILE A 97 -8.26 0.24 2.41
CA ILE A 97 -9.10 -0.73 1.71
C ILE A 97 -8.95 -2.05 2.45
N ALA A 98 -10.04 -2.56 3.00
CA ALA A 98 -10.09 -3.91 3.54
C ALA A 98 -10.39 -4.86 2.38
N ASP A 99 -9.54 -5.86 2.19
CA ASP A 99 -9.82 -7.00 1.33
C ASP A 99 -10.08 -8.20 2.25
N PRO A 100 -11.35 -8.51 2.53
CA PRO A 100 -11.67 -9.55 3.49
C PRO A 100 -11.16 -10.91 3.00
N LEU A 101 -10.57 -11.66 3.90
CA LEU A 101 -10.13 -13.02 3.64
C LEU A 101 -11.34 -13.88 3.24
N ARG A 102 -11.12 -14.74 2.26
CA ARG A 102 -12.13 -15.78 1.95
C ARG A 102 -12.29 -16.70 3.15
N PRO A 103 -13.55 -17.05 3.53
CA PRO A 103 -13.80 -17.82 4.75
C PRO A 103 -13.02 -19.14 4.84
N GLU A 104 -12.80 -19.80 3.69
CA GLU A 104 -12.13 -21.11 3.61
C GLU A 104 -10.60 -21.06 3.76
N VAL A 105 -9.97 -19.89 3.69
CA VAL A 105 -8.51 -19.78 3.64
C VAL A 105 -7.84 -20.30 4.91
N LYS A 106 -8.38 -19.98 6.09
CA LYS A 106 -7.80 -20.42 7.37
C LYS A 106 -7.79 -21.96 7.49
N ASP A 107 -8.89 -22.58 7.11
CA ASP A 107 -9.02 -24.05 7.16
C ASP A 107 -8.13 -24.73 6.13
N ALA A 108 -8.01 -24.16 4.93
CA ALA A 108 -7.13 -24.67 3.88
C ALA A 108 -5.64 -24.59 4.32
N ILE A 109 -5.21 -23.47 4.88
CA ILE A 109 -3.85 -23.32 5.42
C ILE A 109 -3.58 -24.32 6.55
N ALA A 110 -4.51 -24.47 7.50
CA ALA A 110 -4.41 -25.44 8.57
C ALA A 110 -4.31 -26.89 8.04
N ALA A 111 -5.07 -27.22 6.98
CA ALA A 111 -4.99 -28.54 6.34
C ALA A 111 -3.64 -28.80 5.66
N THR A 112 -3.11 -27.84 4.92
CA THR A 112 -1.78 -27.95 4.27
C THR A 112 -0.67 -28.12 5.31
N MET A 113 -0.73 -27.37 6.42
CA MET A 113 0.25 -27.49 7.51
C MET A 113 0.18 -28.86 8.18
N ARG A 114 -1.02 -29.39 8.43
CA ARG A 114 -1.17 -30.78 8.97
C ARG A 114 -0.63 -31.85 8.02
N ALA A 115 -0.69 -31.61 6.72
CA ALA A 115 -0.10 -32.50 5.71
C ALA A 115 1.43 -32.33 5.56
N GLY A 116 2.07 -31.50 6.38
CA GLY A 116 3.53 -31.23 6.30
C GLY A 116 3.93 -30.32 5.14
N ILE A 117 2.97 -29.67 4.48
CA ILE A 117 3.22 -28.77 3.36
C ILE A 117 3.53 -27.38 3.90
N LYS A 118 4.70 -26.85 3.56
CA LYS A 118 5.09 -25.49 3.87
C LYS A 118 4.38 -24.52 2.93
N THR A 119 3.43 -23.74 3.44
CA THR A 119 2.78 -22.68 2.69
C THR A 119 3.55 -21.37 2.87
N VAL A 120 3.71 -20.63 1.77
CA VAL A 120 4.42 -19.33 1.71
C VAL A 120 3.54 -18.34 0.99
N MET A 121 3.48 -17.11 1.50
CA MET A 121 2.79 -15.98 0.87
C MET A 121 3.77 -15.13 0.08
N VAL A 122 3.43 -14.83 -1.18
CA VAL A 122 4.17 -13.87 -2.01
C VAL A 122 3.22 -12.74 -2.35
N THR A 123 3.61 -11.50 -2.03
CA THR A 123 2.71 -10.34 -2.19
C THR A 123 3.48 -9.07 -2.55
N GLY A 124 2.82 -8.15 -3.26
CA GLY A 124 3.31 -6.80 -3.49
C GLY A 124 2.82 -5.77 -2.46
N ASP A 125 2.11 -6.20 -1.42
CA ASP A 125 1.58 -5.32 -0.38
C ASP A 125 2.68 -4.81 0.57
N ASN A 126 2.32 -3.80 1.37
CA ASN A 126 3.19 -3.32 2.43
C ASN A 126 3.45 -4.42 3.46
N VAL A 127 4.68 -4.48 4.00
CA VAL A 127 5.12 -5.50 4.97
C VAL A 127 4.18 -5.61 6.18
N LEU A 128 3.71 -4.49 6.73
CA LEU A 128 2.80 -4.50 7.89
C LEU A 128 1.44 -5.12 7.55
N THR A 129 0.94 -4.85 6.34
CA THR A 129 -0.31 -5.46 5.86
C THR A 129 -0.13 -6.95 5.62
N ALA A 130 0.97 -7.35 4.98
CA ALA A 130 1.29 -8.74 4.71
C ALA A 130 1.49 -9.54 6.01
N GLU A 131 2.16 -8.97 7.00
CA GLU A 131 2.33 -9.56 8.33
C GLU A 131 0.97 -9.76 9.03
N ALA A 132 0.12 -8.74 9.03
CA ALA A 132 -1.21 -8.82 9.66
C ALA A 132 -2.05 -9.94 9.04
N ILE A 133 -2.10 -10.00 7.71
CA ILE A 133 -2.81 -11.06 6.99
C ILE A 133 -2.17 -12.42 7.28
N GLY A 134 -0.84 -12.53 7.22
CA GLY A 134 -0.13 -13.79 7.47
C GLY A 134 -0.37 -14.36 8.87
N ARG A 135 -0.44 -13.50 9.88
CA ARG A 135 -0.83 -13.87 11.26
C ARG A 135 -2.30 -14.31 11.31
N GLU A 136 -3.18 -13.56 10.67
CA GLU A 136 -4.61 -13.85 10.68
C GLU A 136 -4.94 -15.20 10.04
N ILE A 137 -4.26 -15.60 8.96
CA ILE A 137 -4.47 -16.90 8.28
C ILE A 137 -3.60 -18.02 8.85
N GLY A 138 -2.73 -17.72 9.82
CA GLY A 138 -1.92 -18.72 10.51
C GLY A 138 -0.68 -19.18 9.74
N ILE A 139 -0.24 -18.44 8.71
CA ILE A 139 1.01 -18.74 7.97
C ILE A 139 2.24 -18.37 8.79
N ILE A 140 2.20 -17.26 9.53
CA ILE A 140 3.34 -16.72 10.28
C ILE A 140 3.13 -16.86 11.78
N HIS A 141 4.16 -17.33 12.47
CA HIS A 141 4.24 -17.45 13.93
C HIS A 141 5.52 -16.76 14.44
N GLU A 142 5.73 -16.73 15.75
CA GLU A 142 6.97 -16.21 16.35
C GLU A 142 8.20 -16.97 15.81
N GLY A 143 9.27 -16.22 15.54
CA GLY A 143 10.53 -16.76 15.01
C GLY A 143 10.51 -17.07 13.52
N GLN A 144 9.46 -16.69 12.77
CA GLN A 144 9.38 -16.81 11.33
C GLN A 144 9.61 -15.47 10.65
N ASP A 145 10.28 -15.51 9.50
CA ASP A 145 10.77 -14.32 8.83
C ASP A 145 9.87 -13.85 7.68
N ILE A 146 9.86 -12.55 7.50
CA ILE A 146 9.31 -11.85 6.34
C ILE A 146 10.48 -11.24 5.59
N LEU A 147 10.59 -11.46 4.28
CA LEU A 147 11.63 -10.86 3.45
C LEU A 147 11.02 -9.93 2.41
N THR A 148 11.54 -8.71 2.35
CA THR A 148 11.22 -7.78 1.27
C THR A 148 12.09 -8.03 0.04
N GLY A 149 11.62 -7.64 -1.15
CA GLY A 149 12.42 -7.72 -2.37
C GLY A 149 13.78 -7.00 -2.27
N ALA A 150 13.85 -5.89 -1.52
CA ALA A 150 15.10 -5.18 -1.28
C ALA A 150 16.09 -5.99 -0.43
N GLN A 151 15.62 -6.72 0.57
CA GLN A 151 16.45 -7.62 1.37
C GLN A 151 16.93 -8.81 0.55
N ILE A 152 16.02 -9.42 -0.24
CA ILE A 152 16.36 -10.56 -1.12
C ILE A 152 17.49 -10.18 -2.08
N ALA A 153 17.41 -8.99 -2.69
CA ALA A 153 18.44 -8.50 -3.60
C ALA A 153 19.82 -8.28 -2.95
N GLY A 154 19.89 -8.22 -1.63
CA GLY A 154 21.14 -8.06 -0.87
C GLY A 154 21.78 -9.38 -0.42
N TYR A 155 21.08 -10.52 -0.53
CA TYR A 155 21.60 -11.83 -0.13
C TYR A 155 22.32 -12.53 -1.29
N SER A 156 23.37 -13.28 -1.00
CA SER A 156 23.89 -14.31 -1.88
C SER A 156 22.94 -15.53 -1.92
N ASP A 157 23.10 -16.38 -2.94
CA ASP A 157 22.30 -17.61 -3.06
C ASP A 157 22.47 -18.52 -1.84
N GLU A 158 23.68 -18.62 -1.28
CA GLU A 158 23.99 -19.43 -0.11
C GLU A 158 23.30 -18.88 1.15
N GLU A 159 23.37 -17.58 1.38
CA GLU A 159 22.69 -16.92 2.50
C GLU A 159 21.17 -17.07 2.38
N LEU A 160 20.63 -16.90 1.16
CA LEU A 160 19.20 -17.05 0.90
C LEU A 160 18.76 -18.49 1.20
N LEU A 161 19.48 -19.51 0.73
CA LEU A 161 19.18 -20.92 1.02
C LEU A 161 19.16 -21.22 2.52
N ALA A 162 20.03 -20.60 3.29
CA ALA A 162 20.10 -20.81 4.74
C ALA A 162 18.87 -20.25 5.49
N ILE A 163 18.29 -19.16 5.01
CA ILE A 163 17.16 -18.50 5.68
C ILE A 163 15.78 -18.95 5.16
N LEU A 164 15.70 -19.44 3.91
CA LEU A 164 14.45 -19.89 3.28
C LEU A 164 13.58 -20.83 4.14
N PRO A 165 14.13 -21.76 4.93
CA PRO A 165 13.31 -22.63 5.79
C PRO A 165 12.44 -21.86 6.79
N ARG A 166 12.88 -20.69 7.26
CA ARG A 166 12.14 -19.86 8.23
C ARG A 166 11.21 -18.84 7.58
N VAL A 167 11.48 -18.47 6.32
CA VAL A 167 10.69 -17.43 5.64
C VAL A 167 9.31 -17.93 5.30
N ARG A 168 8.32 -17.12 5.56
CA ARG A 168 6.89 -17.39 5.31
C ARG A 168 6.23 -16.37 4.41
N ILE A 169 6.80 -15.16 4.30
CA ILE A 169 6.25 -14.08 3.48
C ILE A 169 7.40 -13.44 2.68
N PHE A 170 7.12 -13.22 1.41
CA PHE A 170 7.99 -12.52 0.47
C PHE A 170 7.27 -11.33 -0.15
#